data_f6be8f52d78141155396f465a6151706
#
_entry.id   f6be8f52d78141155396f465a6151706
#
_cell.length_a   1.000
_cell.length_b   1.000
_cell.length_c   1.000
_cell.angle_alpha   90.00
_cell.angle_beta   90.00
_cell.angle_gamma   90.00
#
_symmetry.space_group_name_H-M   'P 1'
#
loop_
_entity.id
_entity.type
_entity.pdbx_description
1 polymer ?
#
loop_
_entity_poly.entity_id
_entity_poly.type
_entity_poly.pdbx_seq_one_letter_code
_entity_poly.pdbx_strand_id
1 'polypeptide(L)'
;MEKTTGPKALTAIVTDVATKLMGATASTATQISTEILAELVEILGVDVSFLRYNDHSIHATVLVAEYPERPDKPDPDPLQTVYFADADPIFALCENAKEPVVLRPQAENEDYQRTISEASGVPGVSMASVPLISGDVTTGALGFIKIGDREWTEEEFNALTVVASMFAQVQARLSVEDQLRYQAEHDDLTALPNRRTLVSHLDYRLIGERPGPVAVLLFNLDRLKAINDYLGHGAGDQFIRDFATRTTEAMAGQGLIARLGGDKFVVVPAPAMDLDTATELAESLSRQVTDHVTIGGEVLNRTVSVGVAVGVPGQDSSLDLLRRSEEALLSAKGTGGDSIGVFSDEMLTRRELRNDIELHLQAGIETDALTVLYLPEVDMLTGKVLAVEALVRWHHPTRGLLLPDEFVPVAESINLAGELGNWILNAACAHLAEWRAQGVGLDTMLRINVSPAQLVAHDLVNTVERTLKKFGLDGSSIGLEITESMLIRDLVNTRATLVGLTELGVDIAIDDFGTGYSAMGLLRTLPVGTLKIDRGFVLDLATSVDDLAIVRAVIGLAQALDLDVVAEGVETEAAAQVLVDEGCSQAQGFLFCQPIPAEATAMLLARGSVPVRLKPTATQPEADRRGAG
;
A
#
# COMPACT_ATOMS: atom_id res chain seq x y z
N MET A 1 -46.50 -57.76 23.82
CA MET A 1 -45.09 -58.20 23.97
C MET A 1 -44.39 -56.99 24.64
N GLU A 2 -44.23 -57.05 25.99
CA GLU A 2 -43.39 -56.08 26.72
C GLU A 2 -41.96 -56.24 26.21
N LYS A 3 -41.46 -55.25 25.43
CA LYS A 3 -40.03 -55.10 25.11
C LYS A 3 -39.34 -54.69 26.42
N THR A 4 -38.72 -55.65 27.05
CA THR A 4 -37.92 -55.49 28.28
C THR A 4 -36.79 -54.49 28.00
N THR A 5 -36.87 -53.30 28.58
CA THR A 5 -35.75 -52.38 28.76
C THR A 5 -34.76 -53.04 29.74
N GLY A 6 -33.86 -53.85 29.26
CA GLY A 6 -32.87 -54.51 30.11
C GLY A 6 -31.53 -53.81 30.08
N PRO A 7 -30.66 -53.91 31.12
CA PRO A 7 -29.34 -53.24 31.17
C PRO A 7 -28.46 -53.45 29.96
N LYS A 8 -28.63 -54.55 29.25
CA LYS A 8 -27.91 -54.86 27.97
C LYS A 8 -28.32 -53.95 26.83
N ALA A 9 -29.58 -53.47 26.77
CA ALA A 9 -30.05 -52.59 25.71
C ALA A 9 -29.49 -51.14 25.87
N LEU A 10 -29.44 -50.68 27.11
CA LEU A 10 -28.88 -49.35 27.45
C LEU A 10 -27.36 -49.28 27.22
N THR A 11 -26.61 -50.32 27.54
CA THR A 11 -25.16 -50.38 27.23
C THR A 11 -24.89 -50.45 25.74
N ALA A 12 -25.72 -51.14 24.95
CA ALA A 12 -25.58 -51.23 23.50
C ALA A 12 -25.83 -49.89 22.82
N ILE A 13 -26.86 -49.13 23.26
CA ILE A 13 -27.13 -47.79 22.71
C ILE A 13 -26.02 -46.79 22.98
N VAL A 14 -25.43 -46.79 24.18
CA VAL A 14 -24.29 -45.92 24.52
C VAL A 14 -23.13 -46.16 23.56
N THR A 15 -22.85 -47.42 23.21
CA THR A 15 -21.77 -47.78 22.26
C THR A 15 -22.10 -47.35 20.84
N ASP A 16 -23.36 -47.51 20.41
CA ASP A 16 -23.80 -47.13 19.07
C ASP A 16 -23.80 -45.58 18.91
N VAL A 17 -24.34 -44.85 19.89
CA VAL A 17 -24.29 -43.39 19.94
C VAL A 17 -22.85 -42.89 19.88
N ALA A 18 -21.93 -43.48 20.66
CA ALA A 18 -20.52 -43.12 20.60
C ALA A 18 -19.94 -43.26 19.20
N THR A 19 -20.26 -44.35 18.51
CA THR A 19 -19.76 -44.63 17.16
C THR A 19 -20.29 -43.60 16.14
N LYS A 20 -21.59 -43.28 16.19
CA LYS A 20 -22.22 -42.28 15.32
C LYS A 20 -21.67 -40.88 15.57
N LEU A 21 -21.56 -40.47 16.83
CA LEU A 21 -21.07 -39.14 17.20
C LEU A 21 -19.58 -38.92 16.90
N MET A 22 -18.75 -39.98 16.95
CA MET A 22 -17.33 -39.84 16.55
C MET A 22 -17.17 -39.48 15.08
N GLY A 23 -18.07 -39.89 14.20
CA GLY A 23 -18.05 -39.54 12.77
C GLY A 23 -18.80 -38.22 12.44
N ALA A 24 -19.42 -37.57 13.39
CA ALA A 24 -20.19 -36.34 13.14
C ALA A 24 -19.29 -35.17 12.73
N THR A 25 -19.69 -34.48 11.64
CA THR A 25 -19.12 -33.23 11.15
C THR A 25 -20.16 -32.11 11.30
N ALA A 26 -19.76 -30.86 11.13
CA ALA A 26 -20.69 -29.72 11.18
C ALA A 26 -21.89 -29.89 10.22
N SER A 27 -21.70 -30.49 9.06
CA SER A 27 -22.75 -30.72 8.06
C SER A 27 -23.66 -31.91 8.35
N THR A 28 -23.22 -32.86 9.17
CA THR A 28 -23.97 -34.10 9.46
C THR A 28 -24.49 -34.21 10.89
N ALA A 29 -24.05 -33.31 11.76
CA ALA A 29 -24.34 -33.35 13.21
C ALA A 29 -25.84 -33.35 13.51
N THR A 30 -26.63 -32.48 12.89
CA THR A 30 -28.09 -32.39 13.08
C THR A 30 -28.79 -33.69 12.67
N GLN A 31 -28.46 -34.25 11.50
CA GLN A 31 -29.03 -35.49 11.02
C GLN A 31 -28.69 -36.64 11.98
N ILE A 32 -27.43 -36.80 12.35
CA ILE A 32 -26.97 -37.85 13.27
C ILE A 32 -27.65 -37.71 14.62
N SER A 33 -27.84 -36.44 15.12
CA SER A 33 -28.57 -36.19 16.37
C SER A 33 -30.02 -36.67 16.26
N THR A 34 -30.74 -36.38 15.18
CA THR A 34 -32.12 -36.82 14.97
C THR A 34 -32.21 -38.35 14.92
N GLU A 35 -31.29 -39.02 14.27
CA GLU A 35 -31.24 -40.51 14.24
C GLU A 35 -31.04 -41.09 15.66
N ILE A 36 -30.14 -40.52 16.45
CA ILE A 36 -29.92 -40.93 17.86
C ILE A 36 -31.16 -40.67 18.71
N LEU A 37 -31.82 -39.53 18.57
CA LEU A 37 -33.04 -39.21 19.28
C LEU A 37 -34.17 -40.22 18.96
N ALA A 38 -34.29 -40.63 17.69
CA ALA A 38 -35.26 -41.64 17.28
C ALA A 38 -35.04 -42.99 17.99
N GLU A 39 -33.80 -43.45 18.08
CA GLU A 39 -33.43 -44.67 18.75
C GLU A 39 -33.68 -44.59 20.28
N LEU A 40 -33.36 -43.43 20.88
CA LEU A 40 -33.65 -43.21 22.30
C LEU A 40 -35.14 -43.20 22.60
N VAL A 41 -35.96 -42.64 21.72
CA VAL A 41 -37.44 -42.71 21.83
C VAL A 41 -37.93 -44.15 21.81
N GLU A 42 -37.46 -44.96 20.90
CA GLU A 42 -37.88 -46.38 20.76
C GLU A 42 -37.46 -47.22 22.00
N ILE A 43 -36.21 -47.07 22.43
CA ILE A 43 -35.64 -47.86 23.53
C ILE A 43 -36.25 -47.46 24.87
N LEU A 44 -36.37 -46.16 25.13
CA LEU A 44 -36.92 -45.65 26.38
C LEU A 44 -38.47 -45.75 26.43
N GLY A 45 -39.12 -45.93 25.29
CA GLY A 45 -40.59 -45.93 25.18
C GLY A 45 -41.21 -44.57 25.51
N VAL A 46 -40.52 -43.47 25.25
CA VAL A 46 -41.00 -42.12 25.39
C VAL A 46 -41.69 -41.64 24.13
N ASP A 47 -42.39 -40.53 24.15
CA ASP A 47 -43.16 -40.08 23.00
C ASP A 47 -42.40 -39.01 22.21
N VAL A 48 -41.53 -38.20 22.87
CA VAL A 48 -40.69 -37.16 22.23
C VAL A 48 -39.31 -37.15 22.88
N SER A 49 -38.30 -36.90 22.09
CA SER A 49 -36.98 -36.49 22.58
C SER A 49 -36.48 -35.28 21.80
N PHE A 50 -35.67 -34.45 22.45
CA PHE A 50 -35.11 -33.23 21.86
C PHE A 50 -33.71 -32.98 22.39
N LEU A 51 -32.88 -32.31 21.54
CA LEU A 51 -31.56 -31.81 21.89
C LEU A 51 -31.55 -30.29 21.72
N ARG A 52 -31.15 -29.59 22.76
CA ARG A 52 -31.03 -28.13 22.77
C ARG A 52 -29.64 -27.72 23.21
N TYR A 53 -29.11 -26.65 22.63
CA TYR A 53 -27.87 -26.03 23.06
C TYR A 53 -28.10 -24.66 23.66
N ASN A 54 -27.37 -24.32 24.72
CA ASN A 54 -27.46 -23.04 25.39
C ASN A 54 -26.48 -22.06 24.76
N ASP A 55 -27.00 -20.90 24.37
CA ASP A 55 -26.22 -19.74 23.97
C ASP A 55 -26.22 -18.72 25.13
N HIS A 56 -25.15 -18.74 25.90
CA HIS A 56 -25.00 -17.87 27.07
C HIS A 56 -24.79 -16.39 26.71
N SER A 57 -24.43 -16.08 25.44
CA SER A 57 -24.24 -14.70 25.01
C SER A 57 -25.56 -13.93 24.85
N ILE A 58 -26.61 -14.64 24.51
CA ILE A 58 -27.99 -14.11 24.37
C ILE A 58 -28.94 -14.65 25.46
N HIS A 59 -28.43 -15.42 26.46
CA HIS A 59 -29.21 -16.06 27.49
C HIS A 59 -30.43 -16.86 26.96
N ALA A 60 -30.18 -17.71 25.98
CA ALA A 60 -31.21 -18.50 25.32
C ALA A 60 -30.79 -19.95 25.11
N THR A 61 -31.76 -20.82 24.88
CA THR A 61 -31.54 -22.19 24.44
C THR A 61 -32.09 -22.38 23.04
N VAL A 62 -31.35 -23.06 22.15
CA VAL A 62 -31.67 -23.26 20.76
C VAL A 62 -31.94 -24.74 20.48
N LEU A 63 -33.01 -25.05 19.81
CA LEU A 63 -33.36 -26.41 19.38
C LEU A 63 -32.43 -26.85 18.26
N VAL A 64 -31.73 -27.96 18.44
CA VAL A 64 -30.80 -28.55 17.47
C VAL A 64 -31.43 -29.70 16.70
N ALA A 65 -32.13 -30.58 17.41
CA ALA A 65 -32.83 -31.71 16.86
C ALA A 65 -34.03 -32.09 17.74
N GLU A 66 -35.07 -32.63 17.15
CA GLU A 66 -36.20 -33.23 17.85
C GLU A 66 -36.71 -34.48 17.11
N TYR A 67 -37.28 -35.42 17.85
CA TYR A 67 -37.91 -36.59 17.28
C TYR A 67 -39.12 -37.02 18.14
N PRO A 68 -40.31 -37.35 17.50
CA PRO A 68 -40.62 -37.10 16.11
C PRO A 68 -40.68 -35.60 15.78
N GLU A 69 -40.42 -35.24 14.53
CA GLU A 69 -40.60 -33.84 14.08
C GLU A 69 -42.08 -33.45 14.19
N ARG A 70 -42.32 -32.21 14.61
CA ARG A 70 -43.66 -31.66 14.68
C ARG A 70 -44.20 -31.42 13.24
N PRO A 71 -45.40 -31.97 12.90
CA PRO A 71 -45.92 -31.89 11.54
C PRO A 71 -46.29 -30.48 11.08
N ASP A 72 -46.69 -29.60 12.02
CA ASP A 72 -47.16 -28.25 11.74
C ASP A 72 -46.30 -27.21 12.49
N LYS A 73 -45.05 -27.09 12.12
CA LYS A 73 -44.17 -26.04 12.65
C LYS A 73 -44.60 -24.66 12.12
N PRO A 74 -44.94 -23.69 12.98
CA PRO A 74 -45.09 -22.32 12.51
C PRO A 74 -43.75 -21.74 12.07
N ASP A 75 -43.76 -20.83 11.10
CA ASP A 75 -42.58 -20.09 10.66
C ASP A 75 -42.72 -18.61 11.02
N PRO A 76 -41.85 -18.06 11.91
CA PRO A 76 -40.76 -18.71 12.65
C PRO A 76 -41.25 -19.65 13.76
N ASP A 77 -40.51 -20.75 14.00
CA ASP A 77 -40.80 -21.70 15.06
C ASP A 77 -40.55 -21.05 16.45
N PRO A 78 -41.59 -20.84 17.30
CA PRO A 78 -41.45 -20.20 18.58
C PRO A 78 -40.64 -21.01 19.60
N LEU A 79 -40.44 -22.31 19.35
CA LEU A 79 -39.62 -23.18 20.16
C LEU A 79 -38.18 -23.33 19.65
N GLN A 80 -37.85 -22.74 18.52
CA GLN A 80 -36.49 -22.84 17.97
C GLN A 80 -35.49 -22.16 18.88
N THR A 81 -35.73 -20.90 19.26
CA THR A 81 -34.91 -20.15 20.24
C THR A 81 -35.83 -19.73 21.41
N VAL A 82 -35.48 -20.16 22.60
CA VAL A 82 -36.23 -19.82 23.81
C VAL A 82 -35.29 -19.06 24.74
N TYR A 83 -35.63 -17.81 25.01
CA TYR A 83 -34.90 -16.98 25.98
C TYR A 83 -35.24 -17.42 27.42
N PHE A 84 -34.22 -17.64 28.25
CA PHE A 84 -34.42 -18.12 29.63
C PHE A 84 -35.23 -17.15 30.48
N ALA A 85 -35.16 -15.86 30.23
CA ALA A 85 -35.92 -14.85 30.93
C ALA A 85 -37.45 -14.95 30.71
N ASP A 86 -37.86 -15.43 29.52
CA ASP A 86 -39.26 -15.57 29.12
C ASP A 86 -39.72 -17.03 29.14
N ALA A 87 -38.79 -17.94 29.50
CA ALA A 87 -39.03 -19.36 29.48
C ALA A 87 -39.95 -19.79 30.64
N ASP A 88 -40.65 -20.87 30.37
CA ASP A 88 -41.28 -21.70 31.39
C ASP A 88 -40.29 -21.98 32.54
N PRO A 89 -40.74 -21.96 33.84
CA PRO A 89 -39.86 -22.16 34.98
C PRO A 89 -38.98 -23.41 34.91
N ILE A 90 -39.42 -24.47 34.21
CA ILE A 90 -38.65 -25.72 34.07
C ILE A 90 -37.57 -25.56 33.00
N PHE A 91 -37.86 -24.89 31.90
CA PHE A 91 -36.84 -24.53 30.91
C PHE A 91 -35.78 -23.61 31.48
N ALA A 92 -36.21 -22.64 32.31
CA ALA A 92 -35.30 -21.73 33.01
C ALA A 92 -34.32 -22.46 33.93
N LEU A 93 -34.76 -23.53 34.63
CA LEU A 93 -33.88 -24.36 35.43
C LEU A 93 -32.79 -25.09 34.62
N CYS A 94 -33.05 -25.39 33.34
CA CYS A 94 -32.09 -26.09 32.50
C CYS A 94 -30.87 -25.22 32.10
N GLU A 95 -30.93 -23.90 32.26
CA GLU A 95 -29.78 -23.01 31.95
C GLU A 95 -28.52 -23.41 32.72
N ASN A 96 -28.69 -23.72 34.02
CA ASN A 96 -27.58 -23.96 34.95
C ASN A 96 -27.62 -25.33 35.65
N ALA A 97 -28.53 -26.21 35.22
CA ALA A 97 -28.69 -27.54 35.81
C ALA A 97 -27.41 -28.36 35.72
N LYS A 98 -27.00 -28.97 36.84
CA LYS A 98 -25.83 -29.87 36.92
C LYS A 98 -26.25 -31.34 37.06
N GLU A 99 -27.49 -31.57 37.40
CA GLU A 99 -28.10 -32.89 37.59
C GLU A 99 -29.35 -33.00 36.70
N PRO A 100 -29.80 -34.20 36.36
CA PRO A 100 -31.04 -34.39 35.62
C PRO A 100 -32.25 -33.76 36.35
N VAL A 101 -33.04 -33.01 35.57
CA VAL A 101 -34.29 -32.41 36.05
C VAL A 101 -35.46 -33.30 35.62
N VAL A 102 -36.29 -33.69 36.58
CA VAL A 102 -37.45 -34.59 36.36
C VAL A 102 -38.73 -33.87 36.77
N LEU A 103 -39.72 -33.94 35.89
CA LEU A 103 -41.07 -33.48 36.13
C LEU A 103 -42.03 -34.68 35.94
N ARG A 104 -42.91 -34.93 36.89
CA ARG A 104 -43.96 -35.95 36.83
C ARG A 104 -45.32 -35.32 37.19
N PRO A 105 -46.44 -35.87 36.71
CA PRO A 105 -47.77 -35.42 37.09
C PRO A 105 -48.08 -35.83 38.53
N GLN A 106 -47.56 -35.04 39.50
CA GLN A 106 -47.75 -35.22 40.94
C GLN A 106 -48.48 -34.02 41.54
N ALA A 107 -49.04 -34.18 42.73
CA ALA A 107 -49.84 -33.14 43.40
C ALA A 107 -49.05 -31.81 43.59
N GLU A 108 -47.73 -31.88 43.74
CA GLU A 108 -46.84 -30.73 43.91
C GLU A 108 -46.71 -29.89 42.64
N ASN A 109 -47.01 -30.47 41.48
CA ASN A 109 -46.88 -29.84 40.16
C ASN A 109 -48.24 -29.67 39.42
N GLU A 110 -49.36 -29.77 40.16
CA GLU A 110 -50.72 -29.82 39.56
C GLU A 110 -51.06 -28.57 38.74
N ASP A 111 -50.63 -27.37 39.17
CA ASP A 111 -50.85 -26.13 38.47
C ASP A 111 -50.06 -26.08 37.14
N TYR A 112 -48.84 -26.56 37.13
CA TYR A 112 -48.03 -26.63 35.93
C TYR A 112 -48.59 -27.66 34.91
N GLN A 113 -48.95 -28.83 35.40
CA GLN A 113 -49.60 -29.87 34.59
C GLN A 113 -50.92 -29.38 33.96
N ARG A 114 -51.69 -28.58 34.70
CA ARG A 114 -52.93 -27.95 34.19
C ARG A 114 -52.62 -26.98 33.06
N THR A 115 -51.63 -26.11 33.24
CA THR A 115 -51.19 -25.17 32.21
C THR A 115 -50.78 -25.90 30.90
N ILE A 116 -49.99 -26.98 31.02
CA ILE A 116 -49.61 -27.79 29.85
C ILE A 116 -50.85 -28.47 29.24
N SER A 117 -51.75 -29.03 30.06
CA SER A 117 -52.93 -29.69 29.57
C SER A 117 -53.91 -28.73 28.85
N GLU A 118 -54.07 -27.51 29.36
CA GLU A 118 -54.86 -26.45 28.70
C GLU A 118 -54.24 -25.98 27.38
N ALA A 119 -52.91 -25.87 27.33
CA ALA A 119 -52.18 -25.42 26.12
C ALA A 119 -52.04 -26.52 25.05
N SER A 120 -51.89 -27.78 25.43
CA SER A 120 -51.53 -28.88 24.51
C SER A 120 -52.68 -29.90 24.29
N GLY A 121 -53.72 -29.88 25.14
CA GLY A 121 -54.78 -30.89 25.12
C GLY A 121 -54.35 -32.27 25.69
N VAL A 122 -53.15 -32.38 26.25
CA VAL A 122 -52.60 -33.63 26.78
C VAL A 122 -52.81 -33.69 28.28
N PRO A 123 -53.39 -34.77 28.84
CA PRO A 123 -53.88 -34.82 30.25
C PRO A 123 -52.77 -34.86 31.33
N GLY A 124 -51.52 -34.90 30.94
CA GLY A 124 -50.37 -34.86 31.85
C GLY A 124 -49.13 -35.40 31.16
N VAL A 125 -47.97 -34.86 31.47
CA VAL A 125 -46.69 -35.28 30.89
C VAL A 125 -45.64 -35.53 31.97
N SER A 126 -44.83 -36.54 31.74
CA SER A 126 -43.56 -36.73 32.45
C SER A 126 -42.42 -36.27 31.57
N MET A 127 -41.55 -35.39 32.10
CA MET A 127 -40.37 -34.90 31.40
C MET A 127 -39.11 -35.26 32.17
N ALA A 128 -38.07 -35.62 31.44
CA ALA A 128 -36.72 -35.71 31.93
C ALA A 128 -35.80 -34.86 31.05
N SER A 129 -35.00 -34.01 31.68
CA SER A 129 -33.99 -33.19 31.01
C SER A 129 -32.62 -33.51 31.60
N VAL A 130 -31.73 -34.03 30.80
CA VAL A 130 -30.36 -34.38 31.19
C VAL A 130 -29.42 -33.30 30.67
N PRO A 131 -28.69 -32.61 31.57
CA PRO A 131 -27.84 -31.50 31.15
C PRO A 131 -26.63 -31.97 30.37
N LEU A 132 -26.30 -31.23 29.32
CA LEU A 132 -25.02 -31.29 28.61
C LEU A 132 -24.03 -30.42 29.35
N ILE A 133 -22.96 -31.02 29.86
CA ILE A 133 -21.97 -30.32 30.69
C ILE A 133 -20.60 -30.39 30.02
N SER A 134 -19.97 -29.21 29.87
CA SER A 134 -18.58 -29.07 29.43
C SER A 134 -17.80 -28.26 30.47
N GLY A 135 -16.87 -28.92 31.20
CA GLY A 135 -16.24 -28.34 32.37
C GLY A 135 -17.29 -28.04 33.45
N ASP A 136 -17.37 -26.78 33.90
CA ASP A 136 -18.35 -26.31 34.87
C ASP A 136 -19.58 -25.62 34.25
N VAL A 137 -19.70 -25.63 32.92
CA VAL A 137 -20.75 -24.90 32.19
C VAL A 137 -21.78 -25.89 31.64
N THR A 138 -23.07 -25.58 31.79
CA THR A 138 -24.16 -26.31 31.16
C THR A 138 -24.38 -25.78 29.77
N THR A 139 -23.97 -26.55 28.74
CA THR A 139 -23.97 -26.14 27.33
C THR A 139 -25.24 -26.55 26.58
N GLY A 140 -26.18 -27.20 27.25
CA GLY A 140 -27.43 -27.61 26.65
C GLY A 140 -28.18 -28.65 27.47
N ALA A 141 -29.18 -29.26 26.85
CA ALA A 141 -30.01 -30.30 27.46
C ALA A 141 -30.48 -31.35 26.46
N LEU A 142 -30.45 -32.58 26.85
CA LEU A 142 -31.07 -33.72 26.19
C LEU A 142 -32.40 -34.03 26.92
N GLY A 143 -33.52 -33.77 26.27
CA GLY A 143 -34.83 -33.84 26.88
C GLY A 143 -35.68 -34.98 26.32
N PHE A 144 -36.55 -35.52 27.20
CA PHE A 144 -37.49 -36.60 26.92
C PHE A 144 -38.85 -36.28 27.49
N ILE A 145 -39.90 -36.52 26.74
CA ILE A 145 -41.28 -36.30 27.15
C ILE A 145 -42.06 -37.62 26.96
N LYS A 146 -42.80 -38.00 28.01
CA LYS A 146 -43.75 -39.11 28.01
C LYS A 146 -45.15 -38.57 28.34
N ILE A 147 -46.11 -38.89 27.49
CA ILE A 147 -47.53 -38.62 27.77
C ILE A 147 -47.96 -39.59 28.86
N GLY A 148 -48.49 -39.02 29.96
CA GLY A 148 -48.82 -39.79 31.17
C GLY A 148 -47.71 -39.82 32.21
N ASP A 149 -47.93 -40.59 33.28
CA ASP A 149 -46.95 -40.73 34.37
C ASP A 149 -45.90 -41.77 34.05
N ARG A 150 -44.62 -41.44 34.25
CA ARG A 150 -43.48 -42.32 34.06
C ARG A 150 -42.44 -42.10 35.17
N GLU A 151 -42.00 -43.22 35.75
CA GLU A 151 -40.81 -43.26 36.58
C GLU A 151 -39.55 -43.49 35.75
N TRP A 152 -38.49 -42.81 36.09
CA TRP A 152 -37.18 -42.95 35.49
C TRP A 152 -36.28 -43.72 36.45
N THR A 153 -35.58 -44.70 35.94
CA THR A 153 -34.65 -45.49 36.73
C THR A 153 -33.26 -44.84 36.83
N GLU A 154 -32.52 -45.13 37.89
CA GLU A 154 -31.15 -44.66 38.05
C GLU A 154 -30.23 -45.17 36.92
N GLU A 155 -30.46 -46.40 36.42
CA GLU A 155 -29.72 -46.95 35.27
C GLU A 155 -29.98 -46.17 33.97
N GLU A 156 -31.22 -45.73 33.74
CA GLU A 156 -31.55 -44.86 32.58
C GLU A 156 -30.83 -43.51 32.68
N PHE A 157 -30.87 -42.84 33.83
CA PHE A 157 -30.17 -41.58 34.01
C PHE A 157 -28.66 -41.73 33.86
N ASN A 158 -28.06 -42.78 34.36
CA ASN A 158 -26.63 -43.05 34.20
C ASN A 158 -26.27 -43.19 32.71
N ALA A 159 -27.04 -43.96 31.94
CA ALA A 159 -26.83 -44.13 30.51
C ALA A 159 -27.04 -42.80 29.74
N LEU A 160 -28.12 -42.06 30.03
CA LEU A 160 -28.44 -40.79 29.41
C LEU A 160 -27.43 -39.70 29.75
N THR A 161 -26.88 -39.69 30.95
CA THR A 161 -25.80 -38.78 31.36
C THR A 161 -24.53 -39.03 30.52
N VAL A 162 -24.22 -40.30 30.24
CA VAL A 162 -23.10 -40.63 29.34
C VAL A 162 -23.38 -40.14 27.91
N VAL A 163 -24.60 -40.39 27.39
CA VAL A 163 -25.00 -39.87 26.05
C VAL A 163 -24.95 -38.33 25.99
N ALA A 164 -25.50 -37.66 27.02
CA ALA A 164 -25.45 -36.19 27.11
C ALA A 164 -24.01 -35.67 27.15
N SER A 165 -23.11 -36.36 27.87
CA SER A 165 -21.68 -35.99 27.87
C SER A 165 -21.02 -36.12 26.49
N MET A 166 -21.41 -37.14 25.72
CA MET A 166 -20.92 -37.29 24.32
C MET A 166 -21.41 -36.17 23.43
N PHE A 167 -22.69 -35.78 23.50
CA PHE A 167 -23.20 -34.61 22.78
C PHE A 167 -22.45 -33.33 23.18
N ALA A 168 -22.22 -33.09 24.47
CA ALA A 168 -21.45 -31.95 24.93
C ALA A 168 -20.03 -31.92 24.34
N GLN A 169 -19.35 -33.07 24.31
CA GLN A 169 -18.01 -33.17 23.69
C GLN A 169 -18.02 -32.91 22.20
N VAL A 170 -19.00 -33.44 21.46
CA VAL A 170 -19.13 -33.17 20.01
C VAL A 170 -19.43 -31.71 19.75
N GLN A 171 -20.34 -31.11 20.50
CA GLN A 171 -20.63 -29.66 20.44
C GLN A 171 -19.36 -28.83 20.65
N ALA A 172 -18.60 -29.10 21.70
CA ALA A 172 -17.36 -28.42 22.01
C ALA A 172 -16.33 -28.57 20.88
N ARG A 173 -16.17 -29.79 20.34
CA ARG A 173 -15.26 -30.05 19.22
C ARG A 173 -15.65 -29.24 17.98
N LEU A 174 -16.92 -29.32 17.56
CA LEU A 174 -17.41 -28.63 16.35
C LEU A 174 -17.31 -27.10 16.50
N SER A 175 -17.59 -26.55 17.69
CA SER A 175 -17.42 -25.13 17.97
C SER A 175 -15.97 -24.68 17.85
N VAL A 176 -15.03 -25.48 18.37
CA VAL A 176 -13.58 -25.19 18.23
C VAL A 176 -13.13 -25.31 16.77
N GLU A 177 -13.59 -26.32 16.05
CA GLU A 177 -13.28 -26.49 14.62
C GLU A 177 -13.78 -25.32 13.78
N ASP A 178 -15.01 -24.83 14.04
CA ASP A 178 -15.58 -23.67 13.37
C ASP A 178 -14.81 -22.38 13.71
N GLN A 179 -14.44 -22.21 14.97
CA GLN A 179 -13.65 -21.06 15.41
C GLN A 179 -12.26 -21.06 14.76
N LEU A 180 -11.60 -22.22 14.74
CA LEU A 180 -10.29 -22.37 14.09
C LEU A 180 -10.38 -22.11 12.59
N ARG A 181 -11.46 -22.59 11.94
CA ARG A 181 -11.69 -22.32 10.51
C ARG A 181 -11.91 -20.83 10.27
N TYR A 182 -12.74 -20.18 11.09
CA TYR A 182 -12.98 -18.76 10.98
C TYR A 182 -11.69 -17.95 11.15
N GLN A 183 -10.87 -18.25 12.15
CA GLN A 183 -9.57 -17.61 12.36
C GLN A 183 -8.58 -17.90 11.21
N ALA A 184 -8.64 -19.11 10.64
CA ALA A 184 -7.79 -19.44 9.49
C ALA A 184 -8.18 -18.70 8.20
N GLU A 185 -9.41 -18.19 8.10
CA GLU A 185 -9.97 -17.56 6.91
C GLU A 185 -10.14 -16.03 7.04
N HIS A 186 -10.19 -15.50 8.26
CA HIS A 186 -10.48 -14.08 8.53
C HIS A 186 -9.36 -13.40 9.31
N ASP A 187 -9.36 -12.08 9.26
CA ASP A 187 -8.48 -11.20 10.04
C ASP A 187 -9.14 -10.86 11.38
N ASP A 188 -8.43 -11.09 12.49
CA ASP A 188 -8.98 -10.94 13.85
C ASP A 188 -9.41 -9.51 14.21
N LEU A 189 -8.79 -8.48 13.57
CA LEU A 189 -9.08 -7.08 13.88
C LEU A 189 -10.33 -6.58 13.14
N THR A 190 -10.53 -7.00 11.90
CA THR A 190 -11.54 -6.45 10.99
C THR A 190 -12.64 -7.41 10.63
N ALA A 191 -12.49 -8.70 10.97
CA ALA A 191 -13.36 -9.80 10.53
C ALA A 191 -13.48 -9.96 8.99
N LEU A 192 -12.68 -9.24 8.22
CA LEU A 192 -12.59 -9.43 6.78
C LEU A 192 -11.81 -10.70 6.43
N PRO A 193 -12.02 -11.28 5.25
CA PRO A 193 -11.15 -12.30 4.69
C PRO A 193 -9.67 -11.93 4.82
N ASN A 194 -8.85 -12.91 5.26
CA ASN A 194 -7.42 -12.70 5.38
C ASN A 194 -6.68 -12.96 4.07
N ARG A 195 -5.35 -12.82 4.07
CA ARG A 195 -4.49 -13.06 2.90
C ARG A 195 -4.69 -14.44 2.28
N ARG A 196 -4.86 -15.48 3.10
CA ARG A 196 -5.03 -16.87 2.63
C ARG A 196 -6.31 -17.01 1.83
N THR A 197 -7.41 -16.49 2.34
CA THR A 197 -8.72 -16.51 1.67
C THR A 197 -8.69 -15.71 0.38
N LEU A 198 -8.04 -14.53 0.39
CA LEU A 198 -7.85 -13.73 -0.82
C LEU A 198 -7.12 -14.51 -1.93
N VAL A 199 -5.97 -15.11 -1.60
CA VAL A 199 -5.19 -15.87 -2.59
C VAL A 199 -6.01 -17.03 -3.15
N SER A 200 -6.69 -17.81 -2.30
CA SER A 200 -7.57 -18.89 -2.75
C SER A 200 -8.71 -18.39 -3.66
N HIS A 201 -9.27 -17.21 -3.35
CA HIS A 201 -10.30 -16.59 -4.20
C HIS A 201 -9.75 -16.14 -5.55
N LEU A 202 -8.58 -15.51 -5.58
CA LEU A 202 -7.92 -15.10 -6.82
C LEU A 202 -7.52 -16.31 -7.68
N ASP A 203 -6.94 -17.35 -7.08
CA ASP A 203 -6.62 -18.60 -7.79
C ASP A 203 -7.86 -19.20 -8.43
N TYR A 204 -8.99 -19.24 -7.71
CA TYR A 204 -10.26 -19.71 -8.25
C TYR A 204 -10.79 -18.83 -9.40
N ARG A 205 -10.59 -17.49 -9.33
CA ARG A 205 -11.00 -16.55 -10.38
C ARG A 205 -10.11 -16.61 -11.62
N LEU A 206 -8.82 -16.93 -11.45
CA LEU A 206 -7.82 -16.98 -12.52
C LEU A 206 -7.71 -18.35 -13.22
N ILE A 207 -8.44 -19.37 -12.75
CA ILE A 207 -8.51 -20.68 -13.42
C ILE A 207 -9.21 -20.55 -14.80
N GLY A 208 -8.55 -21.02 -15.84
CA GLY A 208 -8.63 -20.72 -17.26
C GLY A 208 -9.93 -20.91 -18.06
N GLU A 209 -11.10 -21.18 -17.45
CA GLU A 209 -12.36 -21.32 -18.21
C GLU A 209 -13.40 -20.21 -17.92
N ARG A 210 -13.03 -19.20 -17.17
CA ARG A 210 -13.97 -18.11 -16.83
C ARG A 210 -13.78 -16.92 -17.76
N PRO A 211 -14.88 -16.35 -18.29
CA PRO A 211 -14.78 -15.23 -19.19
C PRO A 211 -14.45 -13.93 -18.42
N GLY A 212 -13.43 -13.24 -18.91
CA GLY A 212 -13.11 -11.86 -18.56
C GLY A 212 -12.01 -11.66 -17.53
N PRO A 213 -11.38 -10.49 -17.57
CA PRO A 213 -10.24 -10.16 -16.72
C PRO A 213 -10.63 -10.00 -15.24
N VAL A 214 -9.67 -10.23 -14.35
CA VAL A 214 -9.81 -10.12 -12.89
C VAL A 214 -9.07 -8.89 -12.41
N ALA A 215 -9.81 -7.90 -11.89
CA ALA A 215 -9.23 -6.71 -11.32
C ALA A 215 -8.88 -6.90 -9.83
N VAL A 216 -7.78 -6.29 -9.42
CA VAL A 216 -7.34 -6.15 -8.02
C VAL A 216 -7.04 -4.70 -7.72
N LEU A 217 -7.68 -4.18 -6.69
CA LEU A 217 -7.46 -2.85 -6.15
C LEU A 217 -6.82 -2.98 -4.78
N LEU A 218 -5.55 -2.63 -4.65
CA LEU A 218 -4.80 -2.68 -3.40
C LEU A 218 -4.79 -1.30 -2.74
N PHE A 219 -5.49 -1.17 -1.63
CA PHE A 219 -5.55 0.03 -0.81
C PHE A 219 -4.50 0.01 0.28
N ASN A 220 -3.91 1.15 0.54
CA ASN A 220 -3.05 1.39 1.69
C ASN A 220 -3.52 2.64 2.44
N LEU A 221 -3.71 2.53 3.74
CA LEU A 221 -4.03 3.66 4.61
C LEU A 221 -2.79 4.53 4.80
N ASP A 222 -2.86 5.78 4.33
CA ASP A 222 -1.73 6.68 4.46
C ASP A 222 -1.55 7.12 5.91
N ARG A 223 -0.29 7.31 6.32
CA ARG A 223 0.12 7.84 7.63
C ARG A 223 -0.35 7.05 8.86
N LEU A 224 -0.77 5.78 8.74
CA LEU A 224 -1.18 4.96 9.90
C LEU A 224 -0.09 4.90 10.97
N LYS A 225 1.20 4.87 10.58
CA LYS A 225 2.31 4.90 11.53
C LYS A 225 2.32 6.17 12.38
N ALA A 226 2.11 7.33 11.77
CA ALA A 226 2.05 8.59 12.50
C ALA A 226 0.86 8.65 13.48
N ILE A 227 -0.29 8.07 13.10
CA ILE A 227 -1.45 7.93 13.99
C ILE A 227 -1.10 7.05 15.19
N ASN A 228 -0.46 5.89 14.96
CA ASN A 228 -0.01 5.00 16.02
C ASN A 228 1.00 5.66 16.96
N ASP A 229 1.95 6.40 16.41
CA ASP A 229 3.00 7.09 17.18
C ASP A 229 2.43 8.23 18.03
N TYR A 230 1.38 8.93 17.55
CA TYR A 230 0.79 10.09 18.22
C TYR A 230 -0.35 9.72 19.19
N LEU A 231 -1.30 8.83 18.77
CA LEU A 231 -2.51 8.47 19.52
C LEU A 231 -2.47 7.07 20.13
N GLY A 232 -1.42 6.29 19.84
CA GLY A 232 -1.27 4.91 20.31
C GLY A 232 -1.96 3.86 19.41
N HIS A 233 -1.57 2.58 19.56
CA HIS A 233 -2.05 1.48 18.72
C HIS A 233 -3.57 1.27 18.76
N GLY A 234 -4.22 1.54 19.89
CA GLY A 234 -5.68 1.43 19.99
C GLY A 234 -6.43 2.36 19.05
N ALA A 235 -5.90 3.58 18.83
CA ALA A 235 -6.43 4.54 17.86
C ALA A 235 -6.23 4.06 16.41
N GLY A 236 -5.05 3.51 16.11
CA GLY A 236 -4.78 2.90 14.81
C GLY A 236 -5.68 1.71 14.52
N ASP A 237 -5.95 0.86 15.50
CA ASP A 237 -6.89 -0.25 15.36
C ASP A 237 -8.31 0.22 15.05
N GLN A 238 -8.76 1.30 15.71
CA GLN A 238 -10.06 1.90 15.42
C GLN A 238 -10.11 2.50 14.02
N PHE A 239 -9.02 3.17 13.58
CA PHE A 239 -8.88 3.72 12.24
C PHE A 239 -8.98 2.65 11.16
N ILE A 240 -8.34 1.49 11.39
CA ILE A 240 -8.38 0.30 10.53
C ILE A 240 -9.80 -0.29 10.45
N ARG A 241 -10.49 -0.43 11.62
CA ARG A 241 -11.85 -0.98 11.66
C ARG A 241 -12.86 -0.08 10.94
N ASP A 242 -12.75 1.24 11.12
CA ASP A 242 -13.62 2.20 10.45
C ASP A 242 -13.44 2.15 8.93
N PHE A 243 -12.20 2.06 8.46
CA PHE A 243 -11.91 1.88 7.04
C PHE A 243 -12.50 0.57 6.48
N ALA A 244 -12.35 -0.55 7.19
CA ALA A 244 -12.90 -1.85 6.81
C ALA A 244 -14.42 -1.78 6.66
N THR A 245 -15.10 -1.18 7.63
CA THR A 245 -16.57 -1.01 7.62
C THR A 245 -17.02 -0.18 6.42
N ARG A 246 -16.43 1.00 6.23
CA ARG A 246 -16.80 1.89 5.12
C ARG A 246 -16.52 1.28 3.75
N THR A 247 -15.42 0.58 3.59
CA THR A 247 -15.10 -0.10 2.33
C THR A 247 -16.12 -1.21 2.05
N THR A 248 -16.55 -1.94 3.08
CA THR A 248 -17.58 -2.97 2.98
C THR A 248 -18.94 -2.39 2.57
N GLU A 249 -19.33 -1.27 3.18
CA GLU A 249 -20.54 -0.55 2.83
C GLU A 249 -20.49 0.00 1.40
N ALA A 250 -19.37 0.61 1.00
CA ALA A 250 -19.18 1.16 -0.33
C ALA A 250 -19.23 0.08 -1.43
N MET A 251 -18.72 -1.11 -1.16
CA MET A 251 -18.76 -2.24 -2.08
C MET A 251 -20.14 -2.92 -2.16
N ALA A 252 -21.00 -2.74 -1.17
CA ALA A 252 -22.38 -3.28 -1.14
C ALA A 252 -22.50 -4.75 -1.57
N GLY A 253 -21.50 -5.58 -1.22
CA GLY A 253 -21.47 -7.01 -1.58
C GLY A 253 -21.07 -7.31 -3.03
N GLN A 254 -20.59 -6.32 -3.80
CA GLN A 254 -20.21 -6.48 -5.21
C GLN A 254 -18.79 -7.04 -5.42
N GLY A 255 -18.24 -7.75 -4.45
CA GLY A 255 -16.91 -8.35 -4.55
C GLY A 255 -16.35 -8.81 -3.22
N LEU A 256 -15.13 -9.33 -3.24
CA LEU A 256 -14.38 -9.70 -2.05
C LEU A 256 -13.58 -8.50 -1.55
N ILE A 257 -13.64 -8.26 -0.25
CA ILE A 257 -12.72 -7.34 0.44
C ILE A 257 -11.90 -8.20 1.40
N ALA A 258 -10.59 -8.02 1.41
CA ALA A 258 -9.68 -8.75 2.27
C ALA A 258 -8.65 -7.81 2.91
N ARG A 259 -8.16 -8.15 4.10
CA ARG A 259 -7.03 -7.47 4.72
C ARG A 259 -5.77 -8.33 4.62
N LEU A 260 -4.69 -7.75 4.09
CA LEU A 260 -3.40 -8.44 3.99
C LEU A 260 -2.57 -8.37 5.26
N GLY A 261 -2.89 -7.41 6.12
CA GLY A 261 -2.19 -7.09 7.37
C GLY A 261 -1.74 -5.62 7.40
N GLY A 262 -1.51 -5.09 8.60
CA GLY A 262 -1.15 -3.69 8.78
C GLY A 262 -2.20 -2.74 8.19
N ASP A 263 -1.75 -1.90 7.28
CA ASP A 263 -2.50 -0.86 6.58
C ASP A 263 -2.99 -1.24 5.18
N LYS A 264 -2.82 -2.52 4.77
CA LYS A 264 -3.11 -2.99 3.40
C LYS A 264 -4.42 -3.76 3.30
N PHE A 265 -5.29 -3.32 2.38
CA PHE A 265 -6.55 -3.96 2.04
C PHE A 265 -6.64 -4.23 0.53
N VAL A 266 -7.34 -5.28 0.16
CA VAL A 266 -7.55 -5.65 -1.24
C VAL A 266 -9.03 -5.77 -1.54
N VAL A 267 -9.44 -5.15 -2.62
CA VAL A 267 -10.77 -5.30 -3.20
C VAL A 267 -10.66 -6.07 -4.51
N VAL A 268 -11.44 -7.14 -4.63
CA VAL A 268 -11.58 -7.93 -5.86
C VAL A 268 -13.03 -7.85 -6.30
N PRO A 269 -13.37 -7.03 -7.30
CA PRO A 269 -14.74 -6.89 -7.80
C PRO A 269 -15.30 -8.21 -8.34
N ALA A 270 -16.58 -8.50 -8.09
CA ALA A 270 -17.23 -9.71 -8.60
C ALA A 270 -17.37 -9.72 -10.14
N PRO A 271 -17.75 -8.62 -10.82
CA PRO A 271 -17.74 -8.55 -12.28
C PRO A 271 -16.33 -8.58 -12.85
N ALA A 272 -16.19 -9.12 -14.06
CA ALA A 272 -14.98 -8.95 -14.84
C ALA A 272 -14.86 -7.47 -15.25
N MET A 273 -13.67 -6.88 -15.09
CA MET A 273 -13.42 -5.47 -15.37
C MET A 273 -12.09 -5.34 -16.11
N ASP A 274 -12.07 -4.50 -17.14
CA ASP A 274 -10.83 -4.02 -17.75
C ASP A 274 -10.13 -2.98 -16.85
N LEU A 275 -8.99 -2.50 -17.27
CA LEU A 275 -8.16 -1.61 -16.47
C LEU A 275 -8.82 -0.25 -16.24
N ASP A 276 -9.50 0.29 -17.25
CA ASP A 276 -10.16 1.60 -17.18
C ASP A 276 -11.34 1.55 -16.19
N THR A 277 -12.22 0.55 -16.33
CA THR A 277 -13.35 0.34 -15.42
C THR A 277 -12.90 0.07 -13.98
N ALA A 278 -11.82 -0.68 -13.80
CA ALA A 278 -11.24 -0.94 -12.48
C ALA A 278 -10.66 0.33 -11.86
N THR A 279 -10.08 1.21 -12.69
CA THR A 279 -9.55 2.51 -12.24
C THR A 279 -10.68 3.44 -11.82
N GLU A 280 -11.75 3.54 -12.60
CA GLU A 280 -12.96 4.31 -12.23
C GLU A 280 -13.57 3.82 -10.91
N LEU A 281 -13.63 2.50 -10.70
CA LEU A 281 -14.08 1.93 -9.44
C LEU A 281 -13.15 2.30 -8.28
N ALA A 282 -11.83 2.23 -8.49
CA ALA A 282 -10.84 2.62 -7.49
C ALA A 282 -11.00 4.10 -7.08
N GLU A 283 -11.21 5.00 -8.06
CA GLU A 283 -11.47 6.43 -7.81
C GLU A 283 -12.78 6.65 -7.03
N SER A 284 -13.84 5.92 -7.41
CA SER A 284 -15.12 6.00 -6.73
C SER A 284 -15.00 5.55 -5.28
N LEU A 285 -14.36 4.41 -5.03
CA LEU A 285 -14.14 3.87 -3.68
C LEU A 285 -13.23 4.79 -2.87
N SER A 286 -12.11 5.26 -3.45
CA SER A 286 -11.21 6.19 -2.78
C SER A 286 -11.95 7.41 -2.27
N ARG A 287 -12.76 8.07 -3.11
CA ARG A 287 -13.58 9.22 -2.70
C ARG A 287 -14.59 8.91 -1.58
N GLN A 288 -15.15 7.69 -1.55
CA GLN A 288 -16.13 7.29 -0.53
C GLN A 288 -15.49 6.97 0.82
N VAL A 289 -14.24 6.46 0.81
CA VAL A 289 -13.54 6.07 2.04
C VAL A 289 -12.63 7.18 2.58
N THR A 290 -12.25 8.15 1.74
CA THR A 290 -11.48 9.33 2.14
C THR A 290 -12.43 10.33 2.80
N ASP A 291 -12.28 10.54 4.10
CA ASP A 291 -13.13 11.45 4.91
C ASP A 291 -12.47 11.74 6.25
N HIS A 292 -13.06 12.64 7.00
CA HIS A 292 -12.66 12.91 8.37
C HIS A 292 -13.21 11.81 9.30
N VAL A 293 -12.34 11.26 10.13
CA VAL A 293 -12.70 10.28 11.16
C VAL A 293 -12.38 10.82 12.55
N THR A 294 -13.31 10.69 13.49
CA THR A 294 -13.07 11.12 14.87
C THR A 294 -12.61 9.92 15.71
N ILE A 295 -11.39 9.98 16.22
CA ILE A 295 -10.79 8.94 17.04
C ILE A 295 -10.21 9.57 18.30
N GLY A 296 -10.61 9.07 19.48
CA GLY A 296 -10.13 9.61 20.75
C GLY A 296 -10.47 11.10 21.00
N GLY A 297 -11.45 11.66 20.28
CA GLY A 297 -11.82 13.07 20.35
C GLY A 297 -11.08 13.97 19.34
N GLU A 298 -10.12 13.44 18.60
CA GLU A 298 -9.38 14.12 17.54
C GLU A 298 -10.02 13.85 16.18
N VAL A 299 -10.11 14.87 15.32
CA VAL A 299 -10.57 14.76 13.95
C VAL A 299 -9.36 14.55 13.03
N LEU A 300 -9.26 13.36 12.46
CA LEU A 300 -8.18 12.97 11.57
C LEU A 300 -8.66 12.97 10.12
N ASN A 301 -7.82 13.45 9.21
CA ASN A 301 -8.06 13.31 7.78
C ASN A 301 -7.53 11.94 7.31
N ARG A 302 -8.40 11.09 6.76
CA ARG A 302 -8.02 9.81 6.19
C ARG A 302 -7.80 9.96 4.70
N THR A 303 -6.60 9.62 4.24
CA THR A 303 -6.25 9.46 2.83
C THR A 303 -5.83 8.03 2.55
N VAL A 304 -5.97 7.60 1.32
CA VAL A 304 -5.61 6.27 0.87
C VAL A 304 -4.85 6.33 -0.45
N SER A 305 -3.80 5.55 -0.54
CA SER A 305 -3.15 5.29 -1.82
C SER A 305 -3.65 3.96 -2.38
N VAL A 306 -3.90 3.89 -3.68
CA VAL A 306 -4.48 2.70 -4.33
C VAL A 306 -3.60 2.24 -5.48
N GLY A 307 -3.35 0.94 -5.55
CA GLY A 307 -2.71 0.30 -6.71
C GLY A 307 -3.71 -0.58 -7.46
N VAL A 308 -3.89 -0.32 -8.76
CA VAL A 308 -4.83 -1.04 -9.62
C VAL A 308 -4.06 -1.95 -10.57
N ALA A 309 -4.45 -3.23 -10.62
CA ALA A 309 -3.93 -4.18 -11.59
C ALA A 309 -5.04 -5.10 -12.11
N VAL A 310 -4.88 -5.58 -13.34
CA VAL A 310 -5.81 -6.50 -13.98
C VAL A 310 -5.04 -7.72 -14.50
N GLY A 311 -5.57 -8.90 -14.23
CA GLY A 311 -5.00 -10.18 -14.66
C GLY A 311 -5.93 -10.92 -15.61
N VAL A 312 -5.33 -11.72 -16.49
CA VAL A 312 -6.03 -12.53 -17.50
C VAL A 312 -6.09 -13.97 -17.02
N PRO A 313 -7.30 -14.57 -16.86
CA PRO A 313 -7.44 -15.98 -16.50
C PRO A 313 -6.67 -16.91 -17.45
N GLY A 314 -5.99 -17.89 -16.87
CA GLY A 314 -5.16 -18.85 -17.59
C GLY A 314 -3.78 -18.36 -18.03
N GLN A 315 -3.46 -17.07 -17.83
CA GLN A 315 -2.15 -16.49 -18.13
C GLN A 315 -1.44 -15.98 -16.87
N ASP A 316 -2.17 -15.38 -15.96
CA ASP A 316 -1.63 -14.75 -14.75
C ASP A 316 -1.90 -15.60 -13.51
N SER A 317 -0.98 -15.55 -12.55
CA SER A 317 -1.18 -16.12 -11.21
C SER A 317 -1.69 -15.06 -10.21
N SER A 318 -2.29 -15.52 -9.11
CA SER A 318 -2.69 -14.64 -8.00
C SER A 318 -1.52 -13.83 -7.43
N LEU A 319 -0.34 -14.44 -7.37
CA LEU A 319 0.87 -13.78 -6.87
C LEU A 319 1.36 -12.68 -7.82
N ASP A 320 1.32 -12.94 -9.14
CA ASP A 320 1.68 -11.92 -10.14
C ASP A 320 0.74 -10.73 -10.09
N LEU A 321 -0.56 -10.99 -9.97
CA LEU A 321 -1.57 -9.94 -9.91
C LEU A 321 -1.45 -9.08 -8.65
N LEU A 322 -1.20 -9.69 -7.50
CA LEU A 322 -0.93 -8.99 -6.24
C LEU A 322 0.36 -8.18 -6.34
N ARG A 323 1.43 -8.73 -6.92
CA ARG A 323 2.68 -8.02 -7.14
C ARG A 323 2.48 -6.80 -8.03
N ARG A 324 1.76 -6.93 -9.15
CA ARG A 324 1.44 -5.80 -10.05
C ARG A 324 0.66 -4.70 -9.34
N SER A 325 -0.34 -5.06 -8.52
CA SER A 325 -1.07 -4.08 -7.74
C SER A 325 -0.20 -3.38 -6.68
N GLU A 326 0.79 -4.09 -6.11
CA GLU A 326 1.75 -3.51 -5.17
C GLU A 326 2.72 -2.52 -5.85
N GLU A 327 3.18 -2.81 -7.06
CA GLU A 327 3.97 -1.87 -7.88
C GLU A 327 3.20 -0.60 -8.21
N ALA A 328 1.94 -0.76 -8.64
CA ALA A 328 1.07 0.37 -8.91
C ALA A 328 0.86 1.23 -7.64
N LEU A 329 0.67 0.60 -6.48
CA LEU A 329 0.55 1.30 -5.20
C LEU A 329 1.84 2.06 -4.82
N LEU A 330 3.01 1.47 -5.05
CA LEU A 330 4.29 2.15 -4.79
C LEU A 330 4.46 3.38 -5.67
N SER A 331 4.04 3.32 -6.94
CA SER A 331 4.02 4.48 -7.83
C SER A 331 3.11 5.60 -7.28
N ALA A 332 1.90 5.26 -6.83
CA ALA A 332 0.98 6.22 -6.21
C ALA A 332 1.61 6.90 -4.97
N LYS A 333 2.30 6.15 -4.13
CA LYS A 333 2.99 6.70 -2.95
C LYS A 333 4.17 7.59 -3.31
N GLY A 334 4.86 7.29 -4.40
CA GLY A 334 5.98 8.09 -4.91
C GLY A 334 5.58 9.51 -5.32
N THR A 335 4.32 9.74 -5.68
CA THR A 335 3.76 11.07 -6.02
C THR A 335 3.25 11.85 -4.80
N GLY A 336 3.45 11.34 -3.58
CA GLY A 336 3.07 12.02 -2.33
C GLY A 336 1.93 11.37 -1.55
N GLY A 337 1.37 10.26 -2.04
CA GLY A 337 0.21 9.57 -1.46
C GLY A 337 -1.13 10.21 -1.91
N ASP A 338 -2.25 9.72 -1.33
CA ASP A 338 -3.62 10.14 -1.68
C ASP A 338 -3.90 10.10 -3.19
N SER A 339 -3.44 9.04 -3.83
CA SER A 339 -3.48 8.91 -5.29
C SER A 339 -3.66 7.46 -5.74
N ILE A 340 -3.98 7.29 -7.02
CA ILE A 340 -4.20 5.98 -7.64
C ILE A 340 -3.09 5.72 -8.65
N GLY A 341 -2.36 4.64 -8.45
CA GLY A 341 -1.41 4.10 -9.41
C GLY A 341 -2.07 2.99 -10.23
N VAL A 342 -1.85 3.03 -11.54
CA VAL A 342 -2.33 2.01 -12.46
C VAL A 342 -1.13 1.22 -12.97
N PHE A 343 -1.19 -0.10 -12.88
CA PHE A 343 -0.08 -0.95 -13.30
C PHE A 343 0.17 -0.85 -14.80
N SER A 344 1.43 -0.68 -15.17
CA SER A 344 1.93 -0.83 -16.54
C SER A 344 3.18 -1.72 -16.56
N ASP A 345 3.45 -2.39 -17.67
CA ASP A 345 4.65 -3.23 -17.82
C ASP A 345 5.95 -2.43 -17.69
N GLU A 346 5.90 -1.14 -17.99
CA GLU A 346 7.01 -0.19 -17.79
C GLU A 346 7.40 -0.07 -16.30
N MET A 347 6.45 -0.20 -15.38
CA MET A 347 6.74 -0.16 -13.93
C MET A 347 7.63 -1.34 -13.51
N LEU A 348 7.38 -2.54 -14.04
CA LEU A 348 8.24 -3.71 -13.77
C LEU A 348 9.66 -3.47 -14.30
N THR A 349 9.78 -2.99 -15.54
CA THR A 349 11.08 -2.69 -16.15
C THR A 349 11.84 -1.64 -15.33
N ARG A 350 11.15 -0.58 -14.89
CA ARG A 350 11.74 0.47 -14.04
C ARG A 350 12.19 -0.07 -12.68
N ARG A 351 11.41 -0.96 -12.07
CA ARG A 351 11.79 -1.59 -10.79
C ARG A 351 12.99 -2.52 -10.95
N GLU A 352 13.00 -3.35 -11.98
CA GLU A 352 14.13 -4.23 -12.27
C GLU A 352 15.41 -3.43 -12.52
N LEU A 353 15.30 -2.33 -13.27
CA LEU A 353 16.41 -1.40 -13.48
C LEU A 353 16.87 -0.79 -12.14
N ARG A 354 15.93 -0.31 -11.30
CA ARG A 354 16.27 0.25 -10.00
C ARG A 354 17.01 -0.74 -9.12
N ASN A 355 16.50 -1.97 -9.00
CA ASN A 355 17.16 -3.03 -8.20
C ASN A 355 18.55 -3.36 -8.75
N ASP A 356 18.70 -3.39 -10.06
CA ASP A 356 19.96 -3.65 -10.73
C ASP A 356 20.98 -2.53 -10.44
N ILE A 357 20.52 -1.27 -10.47
CA ILE A 357 21.32 -0.11 -10.09
C ILE A 357 21.72 -0.17 -8.61
N GLU A 358 20.79 -0.44 -7.70
CA GLU A 358 21.06 -0.56 -6.25
C GLU A 358 22.16 -1.60 -5.95
N LEU A 359 22.15 -2.70 -6.68
CA LEU A 359 23.14 -3.79 -6.49
C LEU A 359 24.53 -3.47 -7.04
N HIS A 360 24.63 -2.66 -8.11
CA HIS A 360 25.88 -2.53 -8.85
C HIS A 360 26.51 -1.13 -8.78
N LEU A 361 25.78 -0.10 -8.33
CA LEU A 361 26.25 1.29 -8.40
C LEU A 361 27.52 1.53 -7.58
N GLN A 362 27.62 0.98 -6.37
CA GLN A 362 28.82 1.16 -5.54
C GLN A 362 30.05 0.59 -6.24
N ALA A 363 29.96 -0.63 -6.76
CA ALA A 363 31.04 -1.22 -7.55
C ALA A 363 31.35 -0.40 -8.81
N GLY A 364 30.33 0.21 -9.45
CA GLY A 364 30.50 1.10 -10.59
C GLY A 364 31.29 2.37 -10.25
N ILE A 365 31.11 2.94 -9.06
CA ILE A 365 31.85 4.12 -8.56
C ILE A 365 33.32 3.76 -8.27
N GLU A 366 33.57 2.54 -7.76
CA GLU A 366 34.90 2.07 -7.37
C GLU A 366 35.75 1.57 -8.57
N THR A 367 35.12 1.40 -9.74
CA THR A 367 35.78 0.89 -10.95
C THR A 367 35.74 1.91 -12.09
N ASP A 368 36.37 1.59 -13.24
CA ASP A 368 36.34 2.45 -14.44
C ASP A 368 35.01 2.34 -15.23
N ALA A 369 33.89 1.99 -14.58
CA ALA A 369 32.60 1.85 -15.23
C ALA A 369 31.88 3.19 -15.44
N LEU A 370 32.25 4.23 -14.72
CA LEU A 370 31.74 5.59 -14.90
C LEU A 370 32.62 6.36 -15.89
N THR A 371 32.00 7.19 -16.72
CA THR A 371 32.68 8.11 -17.63
C THR A 371 32.00 9.48 -17.60
N VAL A 372 32.73 10.52 -18.00
CA VAL A 372 32.19 11.89 -18.10
C VAL A 372 32.21 12.31 -19.57
N LEU A 373 31.05 12.70 -20.09
CA LEU A 373 30.91 13.44 -21.33
C LEU A 373 30.74 14.92 -21.04
N TYR A 374 31.02 15.76 -22.02
CA TYR A 374 30.99 17.21 -21.87
C TYR A 374 30.08 17.84 -22.92
N LEU A 375 29.16 18.69 -22.46
CA LEU A 375 28.28 19.48 -23.31
C LEU A 375 28.76 20.95 -23.29
N PRO A 376 29.16 21.52 -24.44
CA PRO A 376 29.63 22.90 -24.47
C PRO A 376 28.49 23.90 -24.35
N GLU A 377 28.72 24.91 -23.52
CA GLU A 377 27.95 26.14 -23.43
C GLU A 377 28.62 27.19 -24.30
N VAL A 378 27.87 27.83 -25.13
CA VAL A 378 28.41 28.72 -26.19
C VAL A 378 27.76 30.09 -26.19
N ASP A 379 28.50 31.08 -26.60
CA ASP A 379 27.96 32.36 -27.04
C ASP A 379 27.36 32.17 -28.46
N MET A 380 26.07 32.35 -28.58
CA MET A 380 25.30 32.08 -29.79
C MET A 380 25.63 33.04 -30.95
N LEU A 381 26.24 34.18 -30.69
CA LEU A 381 26.59 35.17 -31.73
C LEU A 381 27.99 34.92 -32.30
N THR A 382 28.93 34.49 -31.47
CA THR A 382 30.34 34.28 -31.87
C THR A 382 30.70 32.82 -32.02
N GLY A 383 29.92 31.90 -31.47
CA GLY A 383 30.21 30.49 -31.36
C GLY A 383 31.31 30.14 -30.34
N LYS A 384 31.82 31.13 -29.57
CA LYS A 384 32.86 30.90 -28.56
C LYS A 384 32.36 29.94 -27.49
N VAL A 385 33.18 28.94 -27.14
CA VAL A 385 32.89 28.06 -26.00
C VAL A 385 33.22 28.80 -24.71
N LEU A 386 32.22 29.00 -23.86
CA LEU A 386 32.33 29.71 -22.57
C LEU A 386 32.54 28.74 -21.43
N ALA A 387 31.78 27.67 -21.41
CA ALA A 387 31.86 26.62 -20.38
C ALA A 387 31.64 25.23 -21.02
N VAL A 388 31.90 24.20 -20.25
CA VAL A 388 31.54 22.82 -20.58
C VAL A 388 30.87 22.18 -19.37
N GLU A 389 29.69 21.60 -19.55
CA GLU A 389 28.98 20.88 -18.50
C GLU A 389 29.39 19.42 -18.47
N ALA A 390 29.74 18.93 -17.27
CA ALA A 390 30.16 17.55 -17.02
C ALA A 390 28.93 16.65 -16.81
N LEU A 391 28.70 15.73 -17.71
CA LEU A 391 27.57 14.82 -17.73
C LEU A 391 28.04 13.39 -17.52
N VAL A 392 27.82 12.84 -16.34
CA VAL A 392 28.20 11.45 -16.02
C VAL A 392 27.43 10.45 -16.87
N ARG A 393 28.09 9.35 -17.22
CA ARG A 393 27.53 8.19 -17.91
C ARG A 393 28.00 6.94 -17.21
N TRP A 394 27.14 5.93 -17.10
CA TRP A 394 27.50 4.68 -16.45
C TRP A 394 27.39 3.51 -17.42
N HIS A 395 28.51 2.82 -17.65
CA HIS A 395 28.55 1.58 -18.40
C HIS A 395 28.17 0.42 -17.49
N HIS A 396 26.86 0.17 -17.36
CA HIS A 396 26.34 -0.89 -16.52
C HIS A 396 26.67 -2.27 -17.10
N PRO A 397 27.08 -3.26 -16.28
CA PRO A 397 27.58 -4.55 -16.79
C PRO A 397 26.56 -5.34 -17.61
N THR A 398 25.26 -5.19 -17.38
CA THR A 398 24.20 -5.95 -18.03
C THR A 398 23.22 -5.08 -18.84
N ARG A 399 23.13 -3.76 -18.55
CA ARG A 399 22.14 -2.84 -19.15
C ARG A 399 22.75 -1.94 -20.25
N GLY A 400 24.07 -1.94 -20.40
CA GLY A 400 24.73 -1.02 -21.32
C GLY A 400 24.92 0.37 -20.74
N LEU A 401 24.78 1.42 -21.56
CA LEU A 401 24.98 2.80 -21.13
C LEU A 401 23.73 3.34 -20.44
N LEU A 402 23.85 3.69 -19.14
CA LEU A 402 22.81 4.35 -18.37
C LEU A 402 23.06 5.86 -18.31
N LEU A 403 21.95 6.63 -18.38
CA LEU A 403 21.95 8.09 -18.26
C LEU A 403 21.75 8.53 -16.80
N PRO A 404 22.15 9.74 -16.42
CA PRO A 404 22.03 10.24 -15.06
C PRO A 404 20.61 10.13 -14.48
N ASP A 405 19.59 10.46 -15.28
CA ASP A 405 18.17 10.41 -14.85
C ASP A 405 17.73 9.02 -14.41
N GLU A 406 18.41 7.96 -14.86
CA GLU A 406 18.09 6.59 -14.50
C GLU A 406 18.71 6.16 -13.17
N PHE A 407 19.94 6.63 -12.85
CA PHE A 407 20.68 6.12 -11.69
C PHE A 407 20.97 7.14 -10.57
N VAL A 408 20.99 8.45 -10.85
CA VAL A 408 21.24 9.47 -9.83
C VAL A 408 20.14 9.49 -8.76
N PRO A 409 18.81 9.42 -9.09
CA PRO A 409 17.77 9.33 -8.08
C PRO A 409 17.87 8.06 -7.23
N VAL A 410 18.39 6.96 -7.78
CA VAL A 410 18.65 5.73 -7.04
C VAL A 410 19.83 5.94 -6.09
N ALA A 411 20.93 6.54 -6.57
CA ALA A 411 22.09 6.89 -5.74
C ALA A 411 21.69 7.73 -4.50
N GLU A 412 20.80 8.70 -4.69
CA GLU A 412 20.25 9.51 -3.59
C GLU A 412 19.50 8.66 -2.57
N SER A 413 18.63 7.75 -3.05
CA SER A 413 17.80 6.91 -2.18
C SER A 413 18.59 5.90 -1.34
N ILE A 414 19.79 5.49 -1.82
CA ILE A 414 20.68 4.53 -1.13
C ILE A 414 21.90 5.20 -0.49
N ASN A 415 21.90 6.56 -0.38
CA ASN A 415 22.97 7.37 0.22
C ASN A 415 24.34 7.27 -0.48
N LEU A 416 24.38 6.96 -1.76
CA LEU A 416 25.60 6.95 -2.58
C LEU A 416 25.82 8.25 -3.38
N ALA A 417 24.90 9.22 -3.32
CA ALA A 417 25.00 10.47 -4.06
C ALA A 417 26.26 11.29 -3.72
N GLY A 418 26.70 11.25 -2.45
CA GLY A 418 27.94 11.91 -2.02
C GLY A 418 29.18 11.30 -2.66
N GLU A 419 29.30 9.97 -2.69
CA GLU A 419 30.43 9.26 -3.30
C GLU A 419 30.45 9.44 -4.82
N LEU A 420 29.27 9.33 -5.46
CA LEU A 420 29.10 9.56 -6.89
C LEU A 420 29.50 11.00 -7.27
N GLY A 421 29.02 12.00 -6.55
CA GLY A 421 29.34 13.38 -6.82
C GLY A 421 30.82 13.72 -6.59
N ASN A 422 31.44 13.12 -5.58
CA ASN A 422 32.89 13.24 -5.36
C ASN A 422 33.70 12.60 -6.50
N TRP A 423 33.23 11.46 -7.03
CA TRP A 423 33.86 10.84 -8.20
C TRP A 423 33.75 11.76 -9.41
N ILE A 424 32.56 12.30 -9.71
CA ILE A 424 32.34 13.22 -10.83
C ILE A 424 33.22 14.47 -10.72
N LEU A 425 33.23 15.10 -9.55
CA LEU A 425 34.04 16.31 -9.29
C LEU A 425 35.55 16.02 -9.54
N ASN A 426 36.06 14.90 -9.03
CA ASN A 426 37.46 14.53 -9.22
C ASN A 426 37.79 14.21 -10.70
N ALA A 427 36.93 13.45 -11.39
CA ALA A 427 37.14 13.08 -12.80
C ALA A 427 37.08 14.32 -13.71
N ALA A 428 36.10 15.18 -13.53
CA ALA A 428 35.92 16.38 -14.34
C ALA A 428 37.05 17.40 -14.10
N CYS A 429 37.47 17.62 -12.85
CA CYS A 429 38.61 18.49 -12.54
C CYS A 429 39.93 17.93 -13.07
N ALA A 430 40.10 16.61 -13.08
CA ALA A 430 41.31 15.98 -13.68
C ALA A 430 41.38 16.28 -15.19
N HIS A 431 40.28 16.13 -15.94
CA HIS A 431 40.23 16.45 -17.35
C HIS A 431 40.48 17.95 -17.61
N LEU A 432 39.89 18.85 -16.82
CA LEU A 432 40.15 20.29 -16.95
C LEU A 432 41.62 20.63 -16.72
N ALA A 433 42.26 20.04 -15.72
CA ALA A 433 43.68 20.24 -15.45
C ALA A 433 44.58 19.70 -16.60
N GLU A 434 44.18 18.57 -17.19
CA GLU A 434 44.88 18.00 -18.35
C GLU A 434 44.74 18.93 -19.57
N TRP A 435 43.54 19.45 -19.87
CA TRP A 435 43.31 20.42 -20.99
C TRP A 435 44.17 21.67 -20.80
N ARG A 436 44.23 22.22 -19.56
CA ARG A 436 45.04 23.41 -19.28
C ARG A 436 46.56 23.13 -19.41
N ALA A 437 46.99 21.92 -19.01
CA ALA A 437 48.38 21.50 -19.21
C ALA A 437 48.75 21.39 -20.70
N GLN A 438 47.77 21.08 -21.55
CA GLN A 438 47.89 21.09 -23.02
C GLN A 438 47.78 22.52 -23.65
N GLY A 439 47.53 23.53 -22.83
CA GLY A 439 47.38 24.91 -23.27
C GLY A 439 46.00 25.24 -23.89
N VAL A 440 44.98 24.39 -23.68
CA VAL A 440 43.62 24.58 -24.20
C VAL A 440 42.64 24.82 -23.07
N GLY A 441 41.52 25.50 -23.33
CA GLY A 441 40.48 25.74 -22.35
C GLY A 441 40.90 26.63 -21.17
N LEU A 442 41.86 27.53 -21.36
CA LEU A 442 42.40 28.38 -20.27
C LEU A 442 41.31 29.28 -19.64
N ASP A 443 40.40 29.80 -20.47
CA ASP A 443 39.29 30.69 -20.08
C ASP A 443 37.94 29.96 -20.04
N THR A 444 37.94 28.62 -20.18
CA THR A 444 36.71 27.81 -20.16
C THR A 444 36.38 27.41 -18.75
N MET A 445 35.13 27.61 -18.31
CA MET A 445 34.58 27.15 -17.04
C MET A 445 34.13 25.70 -17.16
N LEU A 446 34.30 24.92 -16.10
CA LEU A 446 33.76 23.56 -15.98
C LEU A 446 32.52 23.60 -15.05
N ARG A 447 31.36 23.26 -15.61
CA ARG A 447 30.11 23.17 -14.82
C ARG A 447 29.86 21.76 -14.35
N ILE A 448 29.42 21.61 -13.09
CA ILE A 448 29.21 20.32 -12.45
C ILE A 448 27.91 20.36 -11.65
N ASN A 449 27.03 19.41 -11.91
CA ASN A 449 25.78 19.24 -11.18
C ASN A 449 26.03 18.76 -9.74
N VAL A 450 25.31 19.33 -8.78
CA VAL A 450 25.34 18.98 -7.36
C VAL A 450 24.02 18.41 -6.93
N SER A 451 24.01 17.28 -6.23
CA SER A 451 22.79 16.66 -5.71
C SER A 451 22.32 17.35 -4.41
N PRO A 452 20.99 17.27 -4.07
CA PRO A 452 20.46 17.78 -2.80
C PRO A 452 21.20 17.25 -1.57
N ALA A 453 21.61 15.97 -1.60
CA ALA A 453 22.32 15.33 -0.51
C ALA A 453 23.71 15.93 -0.30
N GLN A 454 24.42 16.30 -1.38
CA GLN A 454 25.73 16.94 -1.30
C GLN A 454 25.62 18.37 -0.78
N LEU A 455 24.61 19.12 -1.22
CA LEU A 455 24.45 20.53 -0.82
C LEU A 455 24.20 20.67 0.70
N VAL A 456 23.46 19.75 1.30
CA VAL A 456 23.17 19.72 2.75
C VAL A 456 24.34 19.10 3.55
N ALA A 457 25.22 18.34 2.90
CA ALA A 457 26.38 17.76 3.57
C ALA A 457 27.37 18.86 3.99
N HIS A 458 27.71 18.91 5.28
CA HIS A 458 28.63 19.92 5.84
C HIS A 458 30.07 19.90 5.27
N ASP A 459 30.39 18.92 4.40
CA ASP A 459 31.75 18.74 3.86
C ASP A 459 31.92 19.15 2.38
N LEU A 460 30.87 19.66 1.70
CA LEU A 460 30.96 19.99 0.26
C LEU A 460 32.02 21.07 0.01
N VAL A 461 32.05 22.16 0.79
CA VAL A 461 33.04 23.25 0.64
C VAL A 461 34.47 22.70 0.77
N ASN A 462 34.74 21.90 1.81
CA ASN A 462 36.06 21.31 2.00
C ASN A 462 36.43 20.32 0.90
N THR A 463 35.46 19.58 0.36
CA THR A 463 35.68 18.63 -0.72
C THR A 463 36.05 19.35 -2.00
N VAL A 464 35.35 20.43 -2.35
CA VAL A 464 35.68 21.29 -3.49
C VAL A 464 37.07 21.91 -3.29
N GLU A 465 37.35 22.50 -2.14
CA GLU A 465 38.66 23.09 -1.83
C GLU A 465 39.81 22.09 -2.00
N ARG A 466 39.66 20.88 -1.44
CA ARG A 466 40.65 19.80 -1.56
C ARG A 466 40.88 19.40 -3.01
N THR A 467 39.80 19.29 -3.80
CA THR A 467 39.87 18.90 -5.22
C THR A 467 40.56 19.99 -6.05
N LEU A 468 40.21 21.26 -5.86
CA LEU A 468 40.89 22.39 -6.52
C LEU A 468 42.39 22.39 -6.22
N LYS A 469 42.79 22.25 -4.94
CA LYS A 469 44.20 22.17 -4.54
C LYS A 469 44.91 20.95 -5.13
N LYS A 470 44.23 19.80 -5.20
CA LYS A 470 44.78 18.55 -5.77
C LYS A 470 45.16 18.71 -7.23
N PHE A 471 44.34 19.39 -8.01
CA PHE A 471 44.57 19.56 -9.44
C PHE A 471 45.18 20.92 -9.84
N GLY A 472 45.48 21.79 -8.87
CA GLY A 472 46.06 23.12 -9.11
C GLY A 472 45.13 24.06 -9.88
N LEU A 473 43.80 23.98 -9.63
CA LEU A 473 42.79 24.78 -10.26
C LEU A 473 42.35 25.93 -9.33
N ASP A 474 42.02 27.08 -9.93
CA ASP A 474 41.38 28.20 -9.22
C ASP A 474 39.88 27.96 -9.12
N GLY A 475 39.21 28.49 -8.07
CA GLY A 475 37.77 28.37 -7.90
C GLY A 475 36.97 28.91 -9.10
N SER A 476 37.43 30.02 -9.71
CA SER A 476 36.81 30.61 -10.91
C SER A 476 36.84 29.69 -12.16
N SER A 477 37.52 28.56 -12.05
CA SER A 477 37.58 27.54 -13.11
C SER A 477 36.37 26.64 -13.15
N ILE A 478 35.61 26.57 -12.06
CA ILE A 478 34.45 25.69 -11.94
C ILE A 478 33.20 26.46 -11.55
N GLY A 479 32.07 26.00 -12.08
CA GLY A 479 30.73 26.39 -11.69
C GLY A 479 29.98 25.17 -11.14
N LEU A 480 29.22 25.34 -10.09
CA LEU A 480 28.36 24.28 -9.55
C LEU A 480 26.91 24.61 -9.86
N GLU A 481 26.18 23.61 -10.37
CA GLU A 481 24.78 23.72 -10.78
C GLU A 481 23.88 23.08 -9.69
N ILE A 482 22.87 23.82 -9.26
CA ILE A 482 21.90 23.40 -8.26
C ILE A 482 20.50 23.67 -8.78
N THR A 483 19.56 22.74 -8.58
CA THR A 483 18.19 22.95 -9.04
C THR A 483 17.42 23.92 -8.12
N GLU A 484 16.42 24.63 -8.66
CA GLU A 484 15.56 25.57 -7.91
C GLU A 484 14.97 24.91 -6.65
N SER A 485 14.55 23.65 -6.74
CA SER A 485 13.93 22.92 -5.63
C SER A 485 14.83 22.69 -4.42
N MET A 486 16.14 22.67 -4.61
CA MET A 486 17.11 22.50 -3.52
C MET A 486 17.17 23.70 -2.58
N LEU A 487 16.87 24.90 -3.09
CA LEU A 487 16.93 26.14 -2.32
C LEU A 487 15.87 26.23 -1.22
N ILE A 488 14.76 25.50 -1.37
CA ILE A 488 13.58 25.60 -0.49
C ILE A 488 13.70 24.69 0.73
N ARG A 489 14.42 23.57 0.64
CA ARG A 489 14.42 22.51 1.66
C ARG A 489 15.10 22.90 2.98
N ASP A 490 16.24 23.58 2.93
CA ASP A 490 16.98 24.03 4.12
C ASP A 490 17.76 25.32 3.81
N LEU A 491 17.05 26.44 3.83
CA LEU A 491 17.58 27.73 3.40
C LEU A 491 18.83 28.20 4.16
N VAL A 492 18.90 27.90 5.46
CA VAL A 492 20.00 28.43 6.32
C VAL A 492 21.31 27.70 6.01
N ASN A 493 21.27 26.35 5.96
CA ASN A 493 22.46 25.56 5.69
C ASN A 493 22.88 25.67 4.22
N THR A 494 21.92 25.65 3.28
CA THR A 494 22.17 25.88 1.86
C THR A 494 22.89 27.20 1.63
N ARG A 495 22.40 28.31 2.20
CA ARG A 495 23.05 29.63 2.06
C ARG A 495 24.48 29.63 2.61
N ALA A 496 24.73 29.03 3.76
CA ALA A 496 26.08 28.94 4.34
C ALA A 496 27.06 28.18 3.43
N THR A 497 26.60 27.05 2.86
CA THR A 497 27.38 26.26 1.90
C THR A 497 27.69 27.06 0.62
N LEU A 498 26.68 27.75 0.03
CA LEU A 498 26.88 28.57 -1.18
C LEU A 498 27.84 29.74 -0.94
N VAL A 499 27.73 30.42 0.21
CA VAL A 499 28.70 31.48 0.58
C VAL A 499 30.12 30.89 0.67
N GLY A 500 30.31 29.75 1.36
CA GLY A 500 31.62 29.16 1.45
C GLY A 500 32.22 28.74 0.08
N LEU A 501 31.38 28.30 -0.85
CA LEU A 501 31.81 27.98 -2.23
C LEU A 501 32.19 29.25 -3.02
N THR A 502 31.41 30.33 -2.91
CA THR A 502 31.74 31.59 -3.58
C THR A 502 32.97 32.29 -2.96
N GLU A 503 33.26 32.11 -1.68
CA GLU A 503 34.52 32.55 -1.06
C GLU A 503 35.75 31.81 -1.63
N LEU A 504 35.58 30.57 -2.14
CA LEU A 504 36.61 29.86 -2.89
C LEU A 504 36.73 30.36 -4.35
N GLY A 505 35.84 31.23 -4.80
CA GLY A 505 35.76 31.78 -6.16
C GLY A 505 34.92 30.92 -7.12
N VAL A 506 34.19 29.91 -6.62
CA VAL A 506 33.34 29.04 -7.42
C VAL A 506 32.08 29.79 -7.86
N ASP A 507 31.71 29.70 -9.15
CA ASP A 507 30.44 30.20 -9.67
C ASP A 507 29.29 29.27 -9.27
N ILE A 508 28.11 29.83 -8.99
CA ILE A 508 26.91 29.06 -8.67
C ILE A 508 25.84 29.37 -9.72
N ALA A 509 25.36 28.33 -10.39
CA ALA A 509 24.27 28.40 -11.34
C ALA A 509 23.01 27.75 -10.75
N ILE A 510 21.86 28.38 -10.96
CA ILE A 510 20.57 27.74 -10.70
C ILE A 510 20.09 27.07 -11.95
N ASP A 511 19.87 25.79 -11.87
CA ASP A 511 19.42 24.91 -12.94
C ASP A 511 17.91 24.68 -12.91
N ASP A 512 17.32 24.26 -14.05
CA ASP A 512 15.88 24.01 -14.26
C ASP A 512 14.98 25.18 -13.81
N PHE A 513 15.44 26.44 -14.00
CA PHE A 513 14.72 27.60 -13.49
C PHE A 513 13.39 27.84 -14.21
N GLY A 514 12.32 27.98 -13.43
CA GLY A 514 10.96 28.20 -13.90
C GLY A 514 10.03 26.97 -13.79
N THR A 515 10.57 25.80 -13.46
CA THR A 515 9.75 24.57 -13.28
C THR A 515 9.18 24.42 -11.88
N GLY A 516 9.69 25.22 -10.91
CA GLY A 516 9.35 25.13 -9.48
C GLY A 516 8.49 26.28 -8.95
N TYR A 517 8.28 26.27 -7.63
CA TYR A 517 7.65 27.38 -6.91
C TYR A 517 8.64 28.55 -6.84
N SER A 518 8.36 29.62 -7.57
CA SER A 518 9.21 30.81 -7.72
C SER A 518 9.89 31.27 -6.44
N ALA A 519 11.17 30.91 -6.30
CA ALA A 519 12.05 31.38 -5.24
C ALA A 519 12.55 32.84 -5.49
N MET A 520 11.80 33.68 -6.22
CA MET A 520 12.22 35.03 -6.61
C MET A 520 12.72 35.87 -5.43
N GLY A 521 12.10 35.72 -4.24
CA GLY A 521 12.55 36.39 -3.03
C GLY A 521 13.88 35.90 -2.50
N LEU A 522 14.26 34.67 -2.81
CA LEU A 522 15.50 34.04 -2.34
C LEU A 522 16.69 34.37 -3.24
N LEU A 523 16.50 34.49 -4.56
CA LEU A 523 17.54 34.82 -5.52
C LEU A 523 18.32 36.06 -5.12
N ARG A 524 17.62 37.08 -4.64
CA ARG A 524 18.27 38.34 -4.20
C ARG A 524 19.22 38.18 -3.01
N THR A 525 19.09 37.10 -2.24
CA THR A 525 19.83 36.88 -0.99
C THR A 525 20.88 35.79 -1.10
N LEU A 526 20.88 35.04 -2.19
CA LEU A 526 21.82 33.95 -2.45
C LEU A 526 22.97 34.46 -3.33
N PRO A 527 24.20 33.97 -3.12
CA PRO A 527 25.35 34.31 -3.94
C PRO A 527 25.38 33.45 -5.22
N VAL A 528 24.46 33.72 -6.14
CA VAL A 528 24.36 33.06 -7.44
C VAL A 528 24.82 33.99 -8.55
N GLY A 529 25.48 33.42 -9.59
CA GLY A 529 25.99 34.20 -10.72
C GLY A 529 25.20 33.93 -12.01
N THR A 530 24.60 32.75 -12.15
CA THR A 530 23.99 32.29 -13.42
C THR A 530 22.60 31.71 -13.19
N LEU A 531 21.66 31.97 -14.11
CA LEU A 531 20.37 31.27 -14.25
C LEU A 531 20.35 30.46 -15.52
N LYS A 532 19.98 29.16 -15.44
CA LYS A 532 19.79 28.29 -16.59
C LYS A 532 18.30 28.11 -16.86
N ILE A 533 17.84 28.45 -18.06
CA ILE A 533 16.45 28.30 -18.48
C ILE A 533 16.24 26.85 -18.87
N ASP A 534 15.27 26.20 -18.22
CA ASP A 534 14.97 24.78 -18.47
C ASP A 534 14.60 24.49 -19.92
N ARG A 535 15.08 23.37 -20.43
CA ARG A 535 14.82 22.85 -21.78
C ARG A 535 13.33 22.86 -22.15
N GLY A 536 12.43 22.56 -21.20
CA GLY A 536 10.99 22.50 -21.46
C GLY A 536 10.42 23.80 -22.02
N PHE A 537 10.95 24.96 -21.64
CA PHE A 537 10.54 26.27 -22.16
C PHE A 537 11.24 26.65 -23.46
N VAL A 538 12.33 25.97 -23.83
CA VAL A 538 13.15 26.29 -25.00
C VAL A 538 12.76 25.48 -26.25
N LEU A 539 12.29 24.23 -26.07
CA LEU A 539 11.98 23.33 -27.19
C LEU A 539 10.96 23.90 -28.17
N ASP A 540 9.85 24.44 -27.65
CA ASP A 540 8.74 24.98 -28.45
C ASP A 540 8.73 26.51 -28.49
N LEU A 541 9.82 27.19 -28.08
CA LEU A 541 9.91 28.63 -27.92
C LEU A 541 9.55 29.43 -29.17
N ALA A 542 9.88 28.90 -30.35
CA ALA A 542 9.59 29.58 -31.62
C ALA A 542 8.08 29.57 -31.98
N THR A 543 7.26 28.76 -31.33
CA THR A 543 5.83 28.55 -31.66
C THR A 543 4.90 28.77 -30.48
N SER A 544 5.37 28.63 -29.24
CA SER A 544 4.60 28.78 -28.02
C SER A 544 4.67 30.21 -27.48
N VAL A 545 3.50 30.85 -27.37
CA VAL A 545 3.38 32.21 -26.78
C VAL A 545 3.60 32.18 -25.28
N ASP A 546 3.19 31.10 -24.64
CA ASP A 546 3.29 30.92 -23.19
C ASP A 546 4.76 30.72 -22.79
N ASP A 547 5.50 29.86 -23.48
CA ASP A 547 6.92 29.63 -23.22
C ASP A 547 7.75 30.89 -23.49
N LEU A 548 7.43 31.62 -24.54
CA LEU A 548 8.06 32.92 -24.82
C LEU A 548 7.82 33.93 -23.70
N ALA A 549 6.63 33.96 -23.11
CA ALA A 549 6.33 34.84 -21.98
C ALA A 549 7.14 34.47 -20.73
N ILE A 550 7.31 33.16 -20.46
CA ILE A 550 8.11 32.65 -19.35
C ILE A 550 9.60 32.98 -19.56
N VAL A 551 10.15 32.65 -20.73
CA VAL A 551 11.56 32.92 -21.07
C VAL A 551 11.87 34.41 -20.97
N ARG A 552 10.99 35.27 -21.47
CA ARG A 552 11.12 36.74 -21.38
C ARG A 552 11.12 37.23 -19.92
N ALA A 553 10.28 36.62 -19.07
CA ALA A 553 10.23 36.96 -17.64
C ALA A 553 11.53 36.54 -16.93
N VAL A 554 12.09 35.35 -17.25
CA VAL A 554 13.34 34.86 -16.66
C VAL A 554 14.52 35.74 -17.06
N ILE A 555 14.63 36.07 -18.36
CA ILE A 555 15.69 36.98 -18.88
C ILE A 555 15.59 38.37 -18.20
N GLY A 556 14.37 38.92 -18.11
CA GLY A 556 14.16 40.21 -17.45
C GLY A 556 14.50 40.17 -15.97
N LEU A 557 14.21 39.08 -15.27
CA LEU A 557 14.59 38.87 -13.86
C LEU A 557 16.11 38.81 -13.69
N ALA A 558 16.79 38.04 -14.50
CA ALA A 558 18.25 37.90 -14.45
C ALA A 558 18.94 39.22 -14.70
N GLN A 559 18.50 39.97 -15.72
CA GLN A 559 19.01 41.31 -16.01
C GLN A 559 18.81 42.30 -14.84
N ALA A 560 17.64 42.23 -14.16
CA ALA A 560 17.36 43.07 -12.99
C ALA A 560 18.24 42.74 -11.77
N LEU A 561 18.76 41.52 -11.70
CA LEU A 561 19.61 41.01 -10.62
C LEU A 561 21.10 40.93 -10.99
N ASP A 562 21.48 41.39 -12.19
CA ASP A 562 22.85 41.35 -12.73
C ASP A 562 23.40 39.88 -12.79
N LEU A 563 22.57 38.96 -13.21
CA LEU A 563 22.89 37.53 -13.39
C LEU A 563 23.07 37.18 -14.86
N ASP A 564 23.99 36.27 -15.15
CA ASP A 564 24.11 35.64 -16.48
C ASP A 564 22.93 34.70 -16.75
N VAL A 565 22.55 34.56 -18.02
CA VAL A 565 21.47 33.66 -18.44
C VAL A 565 21.97 32.68 -19.49
N VAL A 566 21.74 31.40 -19.25
CA VAL A 566 22.06 30.33 -20.20
C VAL A 566 20.77 29.58 -20.57
N ALA A 567 20.48 29.43 -21.84
CA ALA A 567 19.34 28.65 -22.33
C ALA A 567 19.75 27.19 -22.57
N GLU A 568 19.00 26.26 -22.03
CA GLU A 568 19.24 24.83 -22.19
C GLU A 568 18.41 24.20 -23.30
N GLY A 569 18.92 23.07 -23.85
CA GLY A 569 18.19 22.28 -24.81
C GLY A 569 17.88 22.99 -26.12
N VAL A 570 18.72 23.92 -26.56
CA VAL A 570 18.55 24.59 -27.84
C VAL A 570 18.84 23.63 -28.98
N GLU A 571 17.80 23.24 -29.72
CA GLU A 571 17.87 22.26 -30.80
C GLU A 571 17.66 22.87 -32.22
N THR A 572 17.06 24.08 -32.29
CA THR A 572 16.71 24.71 -33.58
C THR A 572 17.30 26.11 -33.72
N GLU A 573 17.66 26.52 -34.95
CA GLU A 573 18.09 27.88 -35.24
C GLU A 573 16.97 28.90 -34.95
N ALA A 574 15.69 28.51 -35.06
CA ALA A 574 14.56 29.37 -34.78
C ALA A 574 14.47 29.73 -33.27
N ALA A 575 14.57 28.72 -32.37
CA ALA A 575 14.60 28.95 -30.93
C ALA A 575 15.81 29.79 -30.51
N ALA A 576 16.99 29.49 -31.06
CA ALA A 576 18.21 30.25 -30.82
C ALA A 576 18.08 31.72 -31.24
N GLN A 577 17.44 32.01 -32.41
CA GLN A 577 17.22 33.38 -32.84
C GLN A 577 16.26 34.14 -31.90
N VAL A 578 15.18 33.50 -31.45
CA VAL A 578 14.24 34.09 -30.47
C VAL A 578 14.97 34.43 -29.18
N LEU A 579 15.80 33.53 -28.64
CA LEU A 579 16.61 33.77 -27.43
C LEU A 579 17.53 35.00 -27.59
N VAL A 580 18.21 35.08 -28.71
CA VAL A 580 19.08 36.24 -29.01
C VAL A 580 18.27 37.53 -29.11
N ASP A 581 17.10 37.50 -29.79
CA ASP A 581 16.21 38.67 -29.91
C ASP A 581 15.65 39.13 -28.54
N GLU A 582 15.46 38.22 -27.61
CA GLU A 582 15.04 38.52 -26.23
C GLU A 582 16.22 38.88 -25.29
N GLY A 583 17.46 38.84 -25.77
CA GLY A 583 18.66 39.28 -25.01
C GLY A 583 19.41 38.17 -24.28
N CYS A 584 19.12 36.88 -24.54
CA CYS A 584 19.91 35.76 -24.07
C CYS A 584 20.90 35.37 -25.18
N SER A 585 22.21 35.49 -24.91
CA SER A 585 23.26 35.17 -25.88
C SER A 585 24.00 33.87 -25.57
N GLN A 586 23.80 33.29 -24.39
CA GLN A 586 24.48 32.07 -23.94
C GLN A 586 23.51 30.90 -23.99
N ALA A 587 23.98 29.78 -24.56
CA ALA A 587 23.14 28.60 -24.65
C ALA A 587 23.94 27.31 -24.73
N GLN A 588 23.28 26.21 -24.39
CA GLN A 588 23.72 24.85 -24.67
C GLN A 588 22.62 24.02 -25.32
N GLY A 589 22.99 23.04 -26.11
CA GLY A 589 22.03 22.15 -26.78
C GLY A 589 22.57 21.50 -28.03
N PHE A 590 21.77 20.59 -28.58
CA PHE A 590 22.16 19.75 -29.71
C PHE A 590 22.28 20.51 -31.03
N LEU A 591 21.77 21.74 -31.11
CA LEU A 591 22.04 22.63 -32.23
C LEU A 591 23.55 22.91 -32.37
N PHE A 592 24.28 23.01 -31.27
CA PHE A 592 25.70 23.38 -31.24
C PHE A 592 26.60 22.15 -31.17
N CYS A 593 26.31 21.25 -30.22
CA CYS A 593 27.08 20.02 -30.02
C CYS A 593 26.25 19.01 -29.23
N GLN A 594 26.45 17.73 -29.45
CA GLN A 594 26.02 16.68 -28.51
C GLN A 594 27.08 16.49 -27.42
N PRO A 595 26.75 15.85 -26.28
CA PRO A 595 27.76 15.52 -25.27
C PRO A 595 28.89 14.66 -25.84
N ILE A 596 30.15 15.12 -25.72
CA ILE A 596 31.33 14.49 -26.29
C ILE A 596 32.34 14.06 -25.21
N PRO A 597 33.19 13.03 -25.50
CA PRO A 597 34.26 12.59 -24.58
C PRO A 597 35.34 13.66 -24.36
N ALA A 598 36.13 13.48 -23.30
CA ALA A 598 37.18 14.43 -22.88
C ALA A 598 38.19 14.76 -23.99
N GLU A 599 38.61 13.77 -24.80
CA GLU A 599 39.56 14.00 -25.91
C GLU A 599 38.94 14.88 -27.04
N ALA A 600 37.67 14.62 -27.38
CA ALA A 600 36.95 15.43 -28.35
C ALA A 600 36.70 16.84 -27.84
N THR A 601 36.46 16.98 -26.53
CA THR A 601 36.34 18.29 -25.86
C THR A 601 37.64 19.07 -25.94
N ALA A 602 38.79 18.45 -25.67
CA ALA A 602 40.10 19.09 -25.83
C ALA A 602 40.29 19.63 -27.26
N MET A 603 39.91 18.86 -28.30
CA MET A 603 39.98 19.32 -29.68
C MET A 603 39.02 20.50 -29.97
N LEU A 604 37.82 20.50 -29.39
CA LEU A 604 36.87 21.61 -29.49
C LEU A 604 37.42 22.87 -28.82
N LEU A 605 37.97 22.74 -27.59
CA LEU A 605 38.56 23.84 -26.85
C LEU A 605 39.82 24.42 -27.56
N ALA A 606 40.60 23.58 -28.24
CA ALA A 606 41.71 24.05 -29.09
C ALA A 606 41.25 24.86 -30.30
N ARG A 607 40.05 24.56 -30.82
CA ARG A 607 39.40 25.35 -31.88
C ARG A 607 38.80 26.65 -31.33
N GLY A 608 38.35 26.63 -30.08
CA GLY A 608 37.79 27.74 -29.33
C GLY A 608 36.36 28.13 -29.69
N SER A 609 35.75 27.54 -30.72
CA SER A 609 34.39 27.86 -31.15
C SER A 609 33.69 26.73 -31.87
N VAL A 610 32.38 26.72 -31.85
CA VAL A 610 31.46 25.92 -32.68
C VAL A 610 30.97 26.75 -33.86
N PRO A 611 30.59 26.13 -34.98
CA PRO A 611 29.98 26.85 -36.12
C PRO A 611 28.60 27.38 -35.73
N VAL A 612 28.36 28.69 -35.85
CA VAL A 612 27.05 29.32 -35.62
C VAL A 612 26.60 30.07 -36.84
N ARG A 613 25.29 30.09 -37.14
CA ARG A 613 24.70 30.75 -38.28
C ARG A 613 23.70 31.86 -37.94
N LEU A 614 23.66 32.29 -36.67
CA LEU A 614 22.72 33.30 -36.20
C LEU A 614 23.16 34.71 -36.64
N LYS A 615 22.18 35.58 -36.83
CA LYS A 615 22.44 36.97 -37.21
C LYS A 615 22.22 37.88 -36.01
N PRO A 616 23.12 38.85 -35.73
CA PRO A 616 22.88 39.87 -34.73
C PRO A 616 21.60 40.65 -35.08
N THR A 617 20.72 40.83 -34.10
CA THR A 617 19.56 41.73 -34.25
C THR A 617 20.02 43.16 -34.42
N ALA A 618 19.48 43.91 -35.40
CA ALA A 618 19.92 45.28 -35.74
C ALA A 618 19.57 46.36 -34.72
N THR A 619 19.36 46.00 -33.48
CA THR A 619 18.95 46.96 -32.40
C THR A 619 19.58 46.63 -31.05
N GLN A 620 20.89 46.83 -30.92
CA GLN A 620 21.50 47.19 -29.65
C GLN A 620 22.30 48.49 -29.86
N PRO A 621 21.94 49.62 -29.16
CA PRO A 621 22.85 50.75 -29.10
C PRO A 621 24.07 50.31 -28.28
N GLU A 622 25.26 50.48 -28.82
CA GLU A 622 26.52 50.36 -28.09
C GLU A 622 26.38 51.16 -26.77
N ALA A 623 26.23 50.47 -25.67
CA ALA A 623 26.34 51.06 -24.35
C ALA A 623 27.81 51.43 -24.14
N ASP A 624 28.07 52.71 -24.32
CA ASP A 624 29.34 53.37 -24.11
C ASP A 624 29.84 53.13 -22.66
N ARG A 625 30.62 52.06 -22.48
CA ARG A 625 31.36 51.79 -21.25
C ARG A 625 32.64 52.64 -21.21
N ARG A 626 32.51 54.00 -21.26
CA ARG A 626 33.58 54.88 -20.90
C ARG A 626 33.11 55.94 -19.92
N GLY A 627 33.59 55.81 -18.71
CA GLY A 627 33.77 56.96 -17.81
C GLY A 627 32.83 57.10 -16.66
N ALA A 628 33.29 56.66 -15.48
CA ALA A 628 33.31 57.52 -14.31
C ALA A 628 34.25 56.90 -13.26
N GLY A 629 35.21 57.68 -12.82
CA GLY A 629 36.33 57.41 -11.98
C GLY A 629 36.07 57.09 -10.53
#